data_c7bc6e71b7b013940b52bc89d7defebd
#
_entry.id   c7bc6e71b7b013940b52bc89d7defebd
#
_cell.length_a   1.000
_cell.length_b   1.000
_cell.length_c   1.000
_cell.angle_alpha   90.00
_cell.angle_beta   90.00
_cell.angle_gamma   90.00
#
_symmetry.space_group_name_H-M   'P 1'
#
loop_
_entity.id
_entity.type
_entity.pdbx_description
1 polymer ?
#
loop_
_entity_poly.entity_id
_entity_poly.type
_entity_poly.pdbx_seq_one_letter_code
_entity_poly.pdbx_strand_id
1 'polypeptide(L)'
;TLYSPEQKNLKGSHIITVHQDSEGDEWILTDKGISIIGKKNIESDIPFKSIKENNGKIYLVSNDNQLVIYNPQTQQLQFNEAPFLSSNTINSMQNLGKDSIGLCTDEGLYIFFAGEGRYRLIDPRTSTKPSPKVLSVFKDHHGELWMFGDTPGVVRYNLVTEDKQHYITPKEDLPNAERVNRDFIFEDSQGTLWMVPHQGGFCYYDRRNRQLKPYYTDYDNPNSKYNPNILNYFLDRQGNLWFCNTWDVTKISFFPHACHLQSIDTGFETRAFLIDKEKNLWTSTKKGSVRIYRTDGSLKGYLTPEGTISPNPVSFTKNIYCFMEDEEGIIWMGSKQDGLFRLERTGENRFKIRQFTHQKDDPYSLSYNSIYTIFQDSKNRIWVGCYLSLIHI
;
A
#
# COMPACT_ATOMS: atom_id res chain seq x y z
N THR A 1 1.89 9.64 -27.89
CA THR A 1 1.92 9.29 -29.32
C THR A 1 0.68 8.49 -29.63
N LEU A 2 -0.06 8.83 -30.68
CA LEU A 2 -1.22 8.08 -31.14
C LEU A 2 -0.75 7.00 -32.10
N TYR A 3 -1.13 5.75 -31.86
CA TYR A 3 -0.86 4.63 -32.76
C TYR A 3 -2.15 4.25 -33.49
N SER A 4 -2.09 4.14 -34.79
CA SER A 4 -3.19 3.62 -35.59
C SER A 4 -2.62 2.70 -36.70
N PRO A 5 -3.44 1.78 -37.24
CA PRO A 5 -3.02 0.90 -38.32
C PRO A 5 -2.49 1.66 -39.52
N GLU A 6 -3.03 2.86 -39.77
CA GLU A 6 -2.65 3.71 -40.94
C GLU A 6 -1.35 4.47 -40.71
N GLN A 7 -1.04 4.83 -39.46
CA GLN A 7 0.12 5.68 -39.14
C GLN A 7 1.37 4.92 -38.70
N LYS A 8 1.24 3.69 -38.18
CA LYS A 8 2.33 2.97 -37.52
C LYS A 8 2.42 1.49 -37.92
N ASN A 9 1.83 1.07 -39.02
CA ASN A 9 1.88 -0.32 -39.53
C ASN A 9 1.41 -1.36 -38.47
N LEU A 10 0.41 -1.05 -37.70
CA LEU A 10 -0.22 -2.02 -36.80
C LEU A 10 -0.96 -3.06 -37.65
N LYS A 11 -0.78 -4.36 -37.36
CA LYS A 11 -1.42 -5.45 -38.10
C LYS A 11 -2.93 -5.51 -37.95
N GLY A 12 -3.51 -4.93 -36.88
CA GLY A 12 -4.95 -4.91 -36.64
C GLY A 12 -5.37 -3.68 -35.85
N SER A 13 -6.67 -3.47 -35.75
CA SER A 13 -7.26 -2.36 -35.00
C SER A 13 -7.74 -2.74 -33.60
N HIS A 14 -7.93 -4.05 -33.34
CA HIS A 14 -8.35 -4.55 -32.03
C HIS A 14 -7.12 -4.98 -31.23
N ILE A 15 -6.71 -4.14 -30.27
CA ILE A 15 -5.55 -4.40 -29.41
C ILE A 15 -5.95 -5.36 -28.31
N ILE A 16 -5.24 -6.49 -28.21
CA ILE A 16 -5.43 -7.49 -27.16
C ILE A 16 -4.61 -7.11 -25.93
N THR A 17 -3.33 -6.79 -26.12
CA THR A 17 -2.43 -6.34 -25.04
C THR A 17 -1.23 -5.60 -25.60
N VAL A 18 -0.60 -4.80 -24.73
CA VAL A 18 0.65 -4.11 -24.98
C VAL A 18 1.65 -4.52 -23.91
N HIS A 19 2.89 -4.79 -24.32
CA HIS A 19 3.98 -5.14 -23.43
C HIS A 19 5.24 -4.37 -23.84
N GLN A 20 5.94 -3.79 -22.87
CA GLN A 20 7.27 -3.23 -23.09
C GLN A 20 8.30 -4.21 -22.54
N ASP A 21 9.22 -4.63 -23.39
CA ASP A 21 10.30 -5.53 -22.98
C ASP A 21 11.43 -4.78 -22.23
N SER A 22 12.38 -5.53 -21.72
CA SER A 22 13.53 -4.99 -20.98
C SER A 22 14.48 -4.16 -21.84
N GLU A 23 14.43 -4.28 -23.18
CA GLU A 23 15.19 -3.48 -24.13
C GLU A 23 14.47 -2.15 -24.50
N GLY A 24 13.21 -2.00 -24.06
CA GLY A 24 12.37 -0.84 -24.29
C GLY A 24 11.54 -0.90 -25.57
N ASP A 25 11.53 -2.03 -26.28
CA ASP A 25 10.68 -2.26 -27.45
C ASP A 25 9.23 -2.51 -27.00
N GLU A 26 8.27 -1.92 -27.73
CA GLU A 26 6.85 -2.04 -27.45
C GLU A 26 6.22 -3.13 -28.32
N TRP A 27 5.70 -4.16 -27.70
CA TRP A 27 5.03 -5.29 -28.32
C TRP A 27 3.52 -5.07 -28.27
N ILE A 28 2.89 -4.99 -29.43
CA ILE A 28 1.45 -4.78 -29.55
C ILE A 28 0.84 -6.02 -30.19
N LEU A 29 0.05 -6.76 -29.40
CA LEU A 29 -0.70 -7.91 -29.85
C LEU A 29 -2.09 -7.47 -30.31
N THR A 30 -2.46 -7.89 -31.50
CA THR A 30 -3.78 -7.58 -32.07
C THR A 30 -4.50 -8.87 -32.51
N ASP A 31 -5.74 -8.73 -32.89
CA ASP A 31 -6.57 -9.82 -33.45
C ASP A 31 -6.03 -10.38 -34.78
N LYS A 32 -5.13 -9.66 -35.44
CA LYS A 32 -4.55 -10.03 -36.74
C LYS A 32 -3.07 -10.34 -36.69
N GLY A 33 -2.43 -10.24 -35.53
CA GLY A 33 -1.02 -10.53 -35.42
C GLY A 33 -0.30 -9.67 -34.41
N ILE A 34 1.00 -9.56 -34.55
CA ILE A 34 1.91 -8.84 -33.66
C ILE A 34 2.65 -7.74 -34.41
N SER A 35 2.79 -6.59 -33.77
CA SER A 35 3.64 -5.50 -34.19
C SER A 35 4.60 -5.12 -33.07
N ILE A 36 5.89 -4.90 -33.42
CA ILE A 36 6.90 -4.43 -32.47
C ILE A 36 7.31 -3.03 -32.86
N ILE A 37 7.23 -2.09 -31.94
CA ILE A 37 7.61 -0.69 -32.17
C ILE A 37 8.87 -0.40 -31.37
N GLY A 38 9.91 0.07 -32.04
CA GLY A 38 11.20 0.36 -31.46
C GLY A 38 12.34 0.02 -32.39
N LYS A 39 13.33 -0.72 -31.91
CA LYS A 39 14.53 -1.08 -32.68
C LYS A 39 14.31 -2.20 -33.70
N LYS A 40 13.21 -2.94 -33.60
CA LYS A 40 12.94 -4.16 -34.37
C LYS A 40 11.55 -4.09 -34.97
N ASN A 41 11.45 -4.19 -36.30
CA ASN A 41 10.15 -4.32 -36.97
C ASN A 41 9.93 -5.80 -37.32
N ILE A 42 9.40 -6.56 -36.39
CA ILE A 42 8.94 -7.92 -36.66
C ILE A 42 7.42 -7.88 -36.75
N GLU A 43 6.93 -8.32 -37.88
CA GLU A 43 5.50 -8.47 -38.10
C GLU A 43 5.19 -9.95 -38.25
N SER A 44 4.18 -10.42 -37.53
CA SER A 44 3.64 -11.76 -37.67
C SER A 44 2.15 -11.67 -37.95
N ASP A 45 1.67 -12.46 -38.88
CA ASP A 45 0.23 -12.60 -39.17
C ASP A 45 -0.47 -13.63 -38.24
N ILE A 46 0.28 -14.19 -37.29
CA ILE A 46 -0.26 -15.12 -36.33
C ILE A 46 -0.83 -14.33 -35.14
N PRO A 47 -2.10 -14.47 -34.82
CA PRO A 47 -2.68 -13.81 -33.68
C PRO A 47 -2.25 -14.49 -32.37
N PHE A 48 -1.83 -13.67 -31.41
CA PHE A 48 -1.42 -14.11 -30.08
C PHE A 48 -2.32 -13.51 -29.01
N LYS A 49 -2.64 -14.31 -27.97
CA LYS A 49 -3.50 -13.91 -26.86
C LYS A 49 -2.76 -13.53 -25.58
N SER A 50 -1.49 -13.88 -25.47
CA SER A 50 -0.67 -13.59 -24.28
C SER A 50 0.79 -13.42 -24.62
N ILE A 51 1.48 -12.58 -23.83
CA ILE A 51 2.90 -12.29 -23.93
C ILE A 51 3.51 -12.18 -22.53
N LYS A 52 4.70 -12.73 -22.34
CA LYS A 52 5.54 -12.56 -21.14
C LYS A 52 7.01 -12.53 -21.53
N GLU A 53 7.77 -11.67 -20.87
CA GLU A 53 9.22 -11.73 -20.91
C GLU A 53 9.75 -12.51 -19.71
N ASN A 54 10.71 -13.41 -19.95
CA ASN A 54 11.41 -14.14 -18.92
C ASN A 54 12.86 -14.38 -19.34
N ASN A 55 13.81 -13.95 -18.51
CA ASN A 55 15.24 -14.12 -18.74
C ASN A 55 15.71 -13.66 -20.15
N GLY A 56 15.24 -12.49 -20.57
CA GLY A 56 15.59 -11.89 -21.88
C GLY A 56 14.99 -12.60 -23.11
N LYS A 57 14.06 -13.53 -22.93
CA LYS A 57 13.28 -14.16 -23.99
C LYS A 57 11.83 -13.75 -23.89
N ILE A 58 11.19 -13.58 -25.04
CA ILE A 58 9.75 -13.30 -25.10
C ILE A 58 9.00 -14.61 -25.37
N TYR A 59 8.01 -14.88 -24.54
CA TYR A 59 7.12 -16.03 -24.65
C TYR A 59 5.73 -15.53 -25.06
N LEU A 60 5.18 -16.18 -26.05
CA LEU A 60 3.89 -15.86 -26.66
C LEU A 60 3.01 -17.09 -26.65
N VAL A 61 1.71 -16.88 -26.46
CA VAL A 61 0.72 -17.94 -26.66
C VAL A 61 -0.17 -17.55 -27.82
N SER A 62 -0.20 -18.40 -28.86
CA SER A 62 -1.07 -18.20 -30.03
C SER A 62 -2.53 -18.49 -29.70
N ASN A 63 -3.44 -18.05 -30.54
CA ASN A 63 -4.87 -18.38 -30.39
C ASN A 63 -5.15 -19.88 -30.47
N ASP A 64 -4.30 -20.63 -31.17
CA ASP A 64 -4.36 -22.09 -31.29
C ASP A 64 -3.68 -22.82 -30.13
N ASN A 65 -3.41 -22.13 -29.01
CA ASN A 65 -2.79 -22.69 -27.80
C ASN A 65 -1.37 -23.23 -27.99
N GLN A 66 -0.60 -22.66 -28.89
CA GLN A 66 0.81 -23.02 -29.04
C GLN A 66 1.68 -22.04 -28.24
N LEU A 67 2.70 -22.59 -27.59
CA LEU A 67 3.75 -21.78 -26.97
C LEU A 67 4.78 -21.40 -28.04
N VAL A 68 5.00 -20.11 -28.22
CA VAL A 68 5.96 -19.58 -29.17
C VAL A 68 7.02 -18.76 -28.42
N ILE A 69 8.27 -19.00 -28.74
CA ILE A 69 9.41 -18.31 -28.12
C ILE A 69 10.05 -17.43 -29.15
N TYR A 70 10.13 -16.15 -28.87
CA TYR A 70 10.92 -15.24 -29.67
C TYR A 70 12.36 -15.20 -29.18
N ASN A 71 13.28 -15.45 -30.11
CA ASN A 71 14.69 -15.33 -29.83
C ASN A 71 15.18 -13.94 -30.32
N PRO A 72 15.59 -13.03 -29.41
CA PRO A 72 16.02 -11.69 -29.80
C PRO A 72 17.33 -11.66 -30.61
N GLN A 73 18.17 -12.71 -30.50
CA GLN A 73 19.44 -12.78 -31.23
C GLN A 73 19.22 -13.15 -32.69
N THR A 74 18.36 -14.12 -32.98
CA THR A 74 18.03 -14.56 -34.35
C THR A 74 16.87 -13.80 -34.97
N GLN A 75 16.13 -13.05 -34.17
CA GLN A 75 14.88 -12.34 -34.51
C GLN A 75 13.81 -13.28 -35.10
N GLN A 76 13.75 -14.53 -34.66
CA GLN A 76 12.84 -15.53 -35.14
C GLN A 76 11.88 -16.00 -34.07
N LEU A 77 10.65 -16.33 -34.48
CA LEU A 77 9.64 -17.01 -33.71
C LEU A 77 9.86 -18.51 -33.80
N GLN A 78 10.11 -19.16 -32.67
CA GLN A 78 10.25 -20.62 -32.57
C GLN A 78 8.99 -21.21 -31.97
N PHE A 79 8.29 -22.02 -32.72
CA PHE A 79 7.12 -22.79 -32.21
C PHE A 79 7.61 -23.97 -31.40
N ASN A 80 7.10 -24.05 -30.18
CA ASN A 80 7.38 -25.20 -29.31
C ASN A 80 6.31 -26.24 -29.52
N GLU A 81 6.68 -27.37 -30.15
CA GLU A 81 5.76 -28.45 -30.42
C GLU A 81 5.38 -29.18 -29.12
N ALA A 82 4.16 -28.95 -28.64
CA ALA A 82 3.59 -29.61 -27.51
C ALA A 82 2.16 -30.06 -27.85
N PRO A 83 1.98 -31.27 -28.48
CA PRO A 83 0.69 -31.71 -28.96
C PRO A 83 -0.40 -31.72 -27.91
N PHE A 84 -0.05 -31.95 -26.63
CA PHE A 84 -0.99 -31.92 -25.52
C PHE A 84 -1.51 -30.51 -25.19
N LEU A 85 -0.81 -29.44 -25.61
CA LEU A 85 -1.29 -28.06 -25.46
C LEU A 85 -2.31 -27.71 -26.54
N SER A 86 -2.17 -28.21 -27.76
CA SER A 86 -3.09 -27.90 -28.87
C SER A 86 -4.51 -28.43 -28.64
N SER A 87 -4.66 -29.50 -27.86
CA SER A 87 -5.98 -30.06 -27.45
C SER A 87 -6.54 -29.40 -26.17
N ASN A 88 -5.81 -28.45 -25.60
CA ASN A 88 -6.10 -27.87 -24.28
C ASN A 88 -6.15 -26.35 -24.36
N THR A 89 -7.03 -25.70 -23.60
CA THR A 89 -7.10 -24.23 -23.56
C THR A 89 -6.06 -23.69 -22.60
N ILE A 90 -5.14 -22.86 -23.10
CA ILE A 90 -4.25 -22.07 -22.25
C ILE A 90 -5.00 -20.82 -21.79
N ASN A 91 -5.32 -20.75 -20.49
CA ASN A 91 -6.07 -19.66 -19.88
C ASN A 91 -5.18 -18.43 -19.58
N SER A 92 -3.98 -18.69 -19.09
CA SER A 92 -2.98 -17.63 -18.82
C SER A 92 -1.57 -18.19 -18.80
N MET A 93 -0.59 -17.28 -18.85
CA MET A 93 0.83 -17.59 -18.77
C MET A 93 1.50 -16.71 -17.70
N GLN A 94 2.34 -17.29 -16.85
CA GLN A 94 3.01 -16.59 -15.74
C GLN A 94 4.48 -17.03 -15.61
N ASN A 95 5.32 -16.11 -15.19
CA ASN A 95 6.71 -16.40 -14.83
C ASN A 95 6.75 -17.11 -13.46
N LEU A 96 7.36 -18.29 -13.39
CA LEU A 96 7.50 -19.05 -12.14
C LEU A 96 8.95 -19.12 -11.63
N GLY A 97 9.88 -18.53 -12.37
CA GLY A 97 11.29 -18.47 -12.02
C GLY A 97 12.12 -18.08 -13.25
N LYS A 98 13.43 -17.99 -13.10
CA LYS A 98 14.34 -17.48 -14.12
C LYS A 98 14.24 -18.22 -15.47
N ASP A 99 13.99 -19.53 -15.45
CA ASP A 99 13.93 -20.37 -16.65
C ASP A 99 12.65 -21.23 -16.70
N SER A 100 11.59 -20.79 -16.01
CA SER A 100 10.35 -21.54 -15.94
C SER A 100 9.11 -20.66 -16.16
N ILE A 101 8.25 -21.15 -17.07
CA ILE A 101 6.98 -20.53 -17.43
C ILE A 101 5.84 -21.45 -17.02
N GLY A 102 4.85 -20.93 -16.30
CA GLY A 102 3.61 -21.63 -15.99
C GLY A 102 2.55 -21.35 -17.04
N LEU A 103 2.02 -22.40 -17.63
CA LEU A 103 0.88 -22.37 -18.56
C LEU A 103 -0.34 -22.90 -17.80
N CYS A 104 -1.27 -22.01 -17.47
CA CYS A 104 -2.50 -22.37 -16.80
C CYS A 104 -3.50 -22.90 -17.83
N THR A 105 -4.00 -24.12 -17.64
CA THR A 105 -4.85 -24.77 -18.62
C THR A 105 -6.12 -25.37 -17.99
N ASP A 106 -7.02 -25.87 -18.84
CA ASP A 106 -8.23 -26.56 -18.40
C ASP A 106 -7.93 -27.93 -17.76
N GLU A 107 -6.74 -28.51 -18.00
CA GLU A 107 -6.33 -29.81 -17.44
C GLU A 107 -5.31 -29.72 -16.31
N GLY A 108 -4.88 -28.50 -15.92
CA GLY A 108 -3.92 -28.28 -14.87
C GLY A 108 -2.93 -27.16 -15.17
N LEU A 109 -1.85 -27.13 -14.41
CA LEU A 109 -0.74 -26.22 -14.61
C LEU A 109 0.42 -26.96 -15.28
N TYR A 110 0.76 -26.59 -16.50
CA TYR A 110 1.99 -27.04 -17.14
C TYR A 110 3.12 -26.07 -16.84
N ILE A 111 4.21 -26.57 -16.28
CA ILE A 111 5.44 -25.80 -16.10
C ILE A 111 6.38 -26.16 -17.24
N PHE A 112 6.70 -25.17 -18.07
CA PHE A 112 7.71 -25.28 -19.12
C PHE A 112 9.06 -24.85 -18.56
N PHE A 113 10.07 -25.72 -18.63
CA PHE A 113 11.45 -25.47 -18.26
C PHE A 113 12.24 -25.16 -19.53
N ALA A 114 12.53 -23.87 -19.74
CA ALA A 114 13.10 -23.39 -21.00
C ALA A 114 14.53 -23.89 -21.28
N GLY A 115 15.34 -24.11 -20.24
CA GLY A 115 16.68 -24.66 -20.37
C GLY A 115 16.73 -26.14 -20.76
N GLU A 116 15.66 -26.87 -20.45
CA GLU A 116 15.57 -28.33 -20.67
C GLU A 116 14.62 -28.68 -21.81
N GLY A 117 13.79 -27.74 -22.25
CA GLY A 117 12.77 -27.98 -23.28
C GLY A 117 11.66 -28.94 -22.87
N ARG A 118 11.48 -29.16 -21.54
CA ARG A 118 10.51 -30.13 -21.01
C ARG A 118 9.35 -29.47 -20.30
N TYR A 119 8.26 -30.20 -20.19
CA TYR A 119 7.05 -29.82 -19.45
C TYR A 119 6.83 -30.73 -18.25
N ARG A 120 6.28 -30.14 -17.16
CA ARG A 120 5.75 -30.89 -16.00
C ARG A 120 4.31 -30.47 -15.77
N LEU A 121 3.39 -31.44 -15.76
CA LEU A 121 2.01 -31.20 -15.38
C LEU A 121 1.86 -31.26 -13.86
N ILE A 122 1.18 -30.26 -13.30
CA ILE A 122 0.70 -30.23 -11.91
C ILE A 122 -0.81 -30.29 -11.92
N ASP A 123 -1.34 -31.32 -11.32
CA ASP A 123 -2.78 -31.53 -11.13
C ASP A 123 -3.23 -30.81 -9.84
N PRO A 124 -4.09 -29.77 -9.93
CA PRO A 124 -4.55 -29.02 -8.76
C PRO A 124 -5.68 -29.71 -7.99
N ARG A 125 -6.21 -30.85 -8.46
CA ARG A 125 -7.34 -31.51 -7.84
C ARG A 125 -7.05 -31.94 -6.40
N THR A 126 -8.01 -31.68 -5.52
CA THR A 126 -8.05 -32.13 -4.13
C THR A 126 -9.42 -32.75 -3.84
N SER A 127 -9.64 -33.27 -2.64
CA SER A 127 -10.96 -33.79 -2.22
C SER A 127 -12.06 -32.71 -2.26
N THR A 128 -11.70 -31.45 -2.09
CA THR A 128 -12.63 -30.30 -2.07
C THR A 128 -12.61 -29.46 -3.36
N LYS A 129 -11.65 -29.72 -4.25
CA LYS A 129 -11.56 -29.12 -5.60
C LYS A 129 -11.43 -30.23 -6.64
N PRO A 130 -12.55 -30.71 -7.24
CA PRO A 130 -12.52 -31.78 -8.22
C PRO A 130 -12.09 -31.36 -9.63
N SER A 131 -12.20 -30.05 -9.96
CA SER A 131 -11.83 -29.51 -11.27
C SER A 131 -10.32 -29.40 -11.44
N PRO A 132 -9.75 -29.88 -12.57
CA PRO A 132 -8.36 -29.72 -12.90
C PRO A 132 -8.03 -28.29 -13.39
N LYS A 133 -9.02 -27.50 -13.75
CA LYS A 133 -8.87 -26.21 -14.40
C LYS A 133 -8.08 -25.21 -13.57
N VAL A 134 -7.07 -24.59 -14.20
CA VAL A 134 -6.27 -23.49 -13.64
C VAL A 134 -6.46 -22.27 -14.52
N LEU A 135 -6.86 -21.14 -13.92
CA LEU A 135 -7.05 -19.86 -14.61
C LEU A 135 -5.83 -18.96 -14.44
N SER A 136 -5.23 -18.98 -13.24
CA SER A 136 -4.01 -18.23 -12.95
C SER A 136 -3.17 -18.90 -11.88
N VAL A 137 -1.88 -18.58 -11.85
CA VAL A 137 -0.92 -19.09 -10.87
C VAL A 137 -0.01 -17.98 -10.41
N PHE A 138 0.35 -18.03 -9.14
CA PHE A 138 1.36 -17.16 -8.52
C PHE A 138 2.38 -18.02 -7.78
N LYS A 139 3.66 -17.66 -7.86
CA LYS A 139 4.72 -18.29 -7.07
C LYS A 139 5.21 -17.29 -6.02
N ASP A 140 5.09 -17.68 -4.75
CA ASP A 140 5.53 -16.84 -3.65
C ASP A 140 7.06 -16.91 -3.40
N HIS A 141 7.58 -16.09 -2.50
CA HIS A 141 9.01 -16.07 -2.16
C HIS A 141 9.49 -17.35 -1.47
N HIS A 142 8.59 -18.18 -0.92
CA HIS A 142 8.92 -19.51 -0.40
C HIS A 142 8.97 -20.58 -1.49
N GLY A 143 8.65 -20.24 -2.73
CA GLY A 143 8.63 -21.14 -3.87
C GLY A 143 7.35 -21.98 -3.97
N GLU A 144 6.32 -21.68 -3.18
CA GLU A 144 5.02 -22.35 -3.26
C GLU A 144 4.18 -21.76 -4.38
N LEU A 145 3.41 -22.61 -5.04
CA LEU A 145 2.49 -22.21 -6.10
C LEU A 145 1.08 -22.05 -5.55
N TRP A 146 0.42 -20.97 -5.96
CA TRP A 146 -0.94 -20.64 -5.61
C TRP A 146 -1.77 -20.60 -6.89
N MET A 147 -2.69 -21.53 -7.03
CA MET A 147 -3.45 -21.75 -8.27
C MET A 147 -4.93 -21.42 -8.08
N PHE A 148 -5.44 -20.55 -8.94
CA PHE A 148 -6.86 -20.21 -9.01
C PHE A 148 -7.50 -20.98 -10.16
N GLY A 149 -8.73 -21.42 -9.96
CA GLY A 149 -9.49 -22.20 -10.94
C GLY A 149 -10.93 -21.70 -11.06
N ASP A 150 -11.79 -22.56 -11.53
CA ASP A 150 -13.22 -22.35 -11.71
C ASP A 150 -14.07 -22.76 -10.49
N THR A 151 -13.42 -23.20 -9.42
CA THR A 151 -14.05 -23.57 -8.15
C THR A 151 -13.69 -22.56 -7.07
N PRO A 152 -14.59 -22.30 -6.09
CA PRO A 152 -14.31 -21.34 -5.02
C PRO A 152 -13.00 -21.65 -4.29
N GLY A 153 -12.24 -20.59 -3.97
CA GLY A 153 -10.99 -20.72 -3.21
C GLY A 153 -9.72 -20.71 -4.06
N VAL A 154 -8.63 -21.21 -3.48
CA VAL A 154 -7.29 -21.27 -4.07
C VAL A 154 -6.56 -22.53 -3.63
N VAL A 155 -5.78 -23.13 -4.52
CA VAL A 155 -4.94 -24.29 -4.20
C VAL A 155 -3.49 -23.86 -4.02
N ARG A 156 -2.92 -24.15 -2.85
CA ARG A 156 -1.48 -24.09 -2.61
C ARG A 156 -0.84 -25.40 -3.03
N TYR A 157 0.30 -25.35 -3.69
CA TYR A 157 1.10 -26.50 -4.06
C TYR A 157 2.57 -26.27 -3.74
N ASN A 158 3.19 -27.19 -3.02
CA ASN A 158 4.61 -27.18 -2.74
C ASN A 158 5.37 -27.97 -3.80
N LEU A 159 6.28 -27.33 -4.54
CA LEU A 159 7.03 -27.93 -5.65
C LEU A 159 8.01 -29.04 -5.22
N VAL A 160 8.43 -29.04 -3.96
CA VAL A 160 9.45 -29.98 -3.43
C VAL A 160 8.78 -31.21 -2.83
N THR A 161 7.79 -31.00 -1.95
CA THR A 161 7.10 -32.07 -1.25
C THR A 161 5.91 -32.63 -2.00
N GLU A 162 5.46 -31.93 -3.06
CA GLU A 162 4.25 -32.20 -3.83
C GLU A 162 2.96 -32.12 -3.00
N ASP A 163 3.07 -31.61 -1.77
CA ASP A 163 1.92 -31.36 -0.91
C ASP A 163 1.01 -30.27 -1.50
N LYS A 164 -0.28 -30.54 -1.48
CA LYS A 164 -1.28 -29.60 -1.98
C LYS A 164 -2.44 -29.46 -1.01
N GLN A 165 -2.91 -28.22 -0.88
CA GLN A 165 -4.02 -27.89 0.01
C GLN A 165 -4.93 -26.85 -0.64
N HIS A 166 -6.24 -27.10 -0.56
CA HIS A 166 -7.27 -26.20 -1.03
C HIS A 166 -7.78 -25.34 0.13
N TYR A 167 -7.75 -24.02 -0.05
CA TYR A 167 -8.24 -23.04 0.90
C TYR A 167 -9.49 -22.37 0.36
N ILE A 168 -10.53 -22.33 1.18
CA ILE A 168 -11.79 -21.65 0.88
C ILE A 168 -12.06 -20.66 2.00
N THR A 169 -12.46 -19.45 1.64
CA THR A 169 -12.93 -18.47 2.62
C THR A 169 -14.35 -18.88 3.07
N PRO A 170 -14.62 -19.04 4.38
CA PRO A 170 -15.94 -19.37 4.86
C PRO A 170 -16.99 -18.35 4.40
N LYS A 171 -18.17 -18.79 3.97
CA LYS A 171 -19.24 -17.90 3.48
C LYS A 171 -19.79 -16.97 4.57
N GLU A 172 -19.75 -17.42 5.80
CA GLU A 172 -20.19 -16.65 6.98
C GLU A 172 -19.30 -15.43 7.22
N ASP A 173 -18.03 -15.51 6.77
CA ASP A 173 -17.07 -14.42 6.87
C ASP A 173 -17.14 -13.47 5.65
N LEU A 174 -18.09 -13.67 4.73
CA LEU A 174 -18.23 -12.90 3.50
C LEU A 174 -19.59 -12.18 3.45
N PRO A 175 -19.76 -11.03 4.09
CA PRO A 175 -20.99 -10.27 3.95
C PRO A 175 -21.15 -9.83 2.49
N ASN A 176 -22.18 -10.33 1.81
CA ASN A 176 -22.52 -9.98 0.42
C ASN A 176 -21.40 -10.21 -0.61
N ALA A 177 -20.77 -11.40 -0.58
CA ALA A 177 -19.83 -11.81 -1.63
C ALA A 177 -20.57 -11.96 -2.97
N GLU A 178 -20.95 -10.83 -3.55
CA GLU A 178 -21.29 -10.76 -4.95
C GLU A 178 -20.02 -11.02 -5.75
N ARG A 179 -20.15 -11.78 -6.82
CA ARG A 179 -19.13 -12.35 -7.69
C ARG A 179 -17.98 -11.38 -7.93
N VAL A 180 -16.84 -11.65 -7.31
CA VAL A 180 -15.60 -10.97 -7.67
C VAL A 180 -15.27 -11.38 -9.10
N ASN A 181 -15.21 -10.41 -9.99
CA ASN A 181 -15.01 -10.66 -11.41
C ASN A 181 -13.56 -11.00 -11.79
N ARG A 182 -12.60 -10.85 -10.87
CA ARG A 182 -11.20 -11.19 -11.08
C ARG A 182 -10.53 -11.67 -9.81
N ASP A 183 -9.98 -12.87 -9.91
CA ASP A 183 -9.09 -13.41 -8.90
C ASP A 183 -7.72 -12.74 -9.02
N PHE A 184 -7.10 -12.41 -7.90
CA PHE A 184 -5.73 -11.90 -7.89
C PHE A 184 -4.98 -12.32 -6.62
N ILE A 185 -3.67 -12.27 -6.71
CA ILE A 185 -2.75 -12.52 -5.61
C ILE A 185 -1.48 -11.69 -5.81
N PHE A 186 -0.95 -11.19 -4.73
CA PHE A 186 0.37 -10.56 -4.69
C PHE A 186 0.99 -10.73 -3.29
N GLU A 187 2.26 -10.49 -3.21
CA GLU A 187 3.02 -10.52 -1.97
C GLU A 187 3.52 -9.11 -1.65
N ASP A 188 3.26 -8.65 -0.42
CA ASP A 188 3.73 -7.34 0.02
C ASP A 188 5.24 -7.37 0.39
N SER A 189 5.81 -6.21 0.71
CA SER A 189 7.21 -6.07 1.08
C SER A 189 7.61 -6.79 2.37
N GLN A 190 6.65 -7.26 3.15
CA GLN A 190 6.85 -8.03 4.38
C GLN A 190 6.67 -9.55 4.16
N GLY A 191 6.38 -9.97 2.94
CA GLY A 191 6.14 -11.36 2.58
C GLY A 191 4.76 -11.87 2.95
N THR A 192 3.80 -10.99 3.21
CA THR A 192 2.41 -11.38 3.41
C THR A 192 1.71 -11.57 2.08
N LEU A 193 1.07 -12.72 1.89
CA LEU A 193 0.27 -12.99 0.71
C LEU A 193 -1.13 -12.42 0.88
N TRP A 194 -1.47 -11.51 -0.02
CA TRP A 194 -2.79 -10.91 -0.14
C TRP A 194 -3.47 -11.43 -1.39
N MET A 195 -4.74 -11.75 -1.30
CA MET A 195 -5.46 -12.34 -2.43
C MET A 195 -6.97 -12.07 -2.39
N VAL A 196 -7.57 -12.20 -3.56
CA VAL A 196 -9.00 -12.41 -3.73
C VAL A 196 -9.15 -13.76 -4.41
N PRO A 197 -9.42 -14.85 -3.67
CA PRO A 197 -9.65 -16.15 -4.26
C PRO A 197 -10.99 -16.21 -5.00
N HIS A 198 -11.13 -17.17 -5.90
CA HIS A 198 -12.37 -17.32 -6.67
C HIS A 198 -13.59 -17.43 -5.74
N GLN A 199 -14.58 -16.57 -5.95
CA GLN A 199 -15.77 -16.41 -5.10
C GLN A 199 -15.45 -16.17 -3.61
N GLY A 200 -14.24 -15.70 -3.29
CA GLY A 200 -13.84 -15.25 -1.97
C GLY A 200 -13.75 -13.73 -1.90
N GLY A 201 -13.67 -13.17 -0.72
CA GLY A 201 -13.40 -11.76 -0.49
C GLY A 201 -11.91 -11.46 -0.42
N PHE A 202 -11.56 -10.18 -0.25
CA PHE A 202 -10.18 -9.80 -0.01
C PHE A 202 -9.68 -10.37 1.32
N CYS A 203 -8.60 -11.12 1.27
CA CYS A 203 -8.05 -11.83 2.41
C CYS A 203 -6.52 -11.89 2.34
N TYR A 204 -5.91 -12.30 3.45
CA TYR A 204 -4.50 -12.64 3.50
C TYR A 204 -4.29 -14.07 4.00
N TYR A 205 -3.16 -14.67 3.61
CA TYR A 205 -2.79 -15.99 4.09
C TYR A 205 -2.00 -15.89 5.40
N ASP A 206 -2.61 -16.41 6.48
CA ASP A 206 -1.96 -16.57 7.77
C ASP A 206 -1.11 -17.85 7.75
N ARG A 207 0.20 -17.70 7.49
CA ARG A 207 1.13 -18.84 7.40
C ARG A 207 1.24 -19.61 8.72
N ARG A 208 1.10 -18.94 9.86
CA ARG A 208 1.21 -19.56 11.19
C ARG A 208 0.06 -20.54 11.44
N ASN A 209 -1.14 -20.14 11.11
CA ASN A 209 -2.36 -20.94 11.32
C ASN A 209 -2.79 -21.71 10.06
N ARG A 210 -2.08 -21.52 8.93
CA ARG A 210 -2.37 -22.15 7.64
C ARG A 210 -3.82 -21.97 7.19
N GLN A 211 -4.29 -20.72 7.21
CA GLN A 211 -5.66 -20.39 6.83
C GLN A 211 -5.74 -19.03 6.12
N LEU A 212 -6.77 -18.86 5.30
CA LEU A 212 -7.13 -17.56 4.76
C LEU A 212 -7.88 -16.78 5.82
N LYS A 213 -7.44 -15.54 6.08
CA LYS A 213 -8.12 -14.60 6.97
C LYS A 213 -8.72 -13.47 6.15
N PRO A 214 -10.04 -13.29 6.20
CA PRO A 214 -10.68 -12.15 5.57
C PRO A 214 -10.12 -10.84 6.12
N TYR A 215 -9.92 -9.88 5.23
CA TYR A 215 -9.57 -8.51 5.57
C TYR A 215 -10.79 -7.63 5.34
N TYR A 216 -11.52 -7.38 6.42
CA TYR A 216 -12.67 -6.48 6.39
C TYR A 216 -12.32 -5.15 7.02
N THR A 217 -12.87 -4.16 6.39
CA THR A 217 -12.97 -2.83 6.93
C THR A 217 -14.19 -2.74 7.85
N ASP A 218 -14.08 -1.93 8.86
CA ASP A 218 -15.16 -1.68 9.81
C ASP A 218 -16.35 -1.05 9.07
N TYR A 219 -17.50 -1.73 9.05
CA TYR A 219 -18.72 -1.27 8.38
C TYR A 219 -19.28 0.03 8.95
N ASP A 220 -18.96 0.33 10.20
CA ASP A 220 -19.41 1.55 10.87
C ASP A 220 -18.51 2.75 10.52
N ASN A 221 -17.37 2.53 9.88
CA ASN A 221 -16.48 3.59 9.45
C ASN A 221 -16.68 3.89 7.94
N PRO A 222 -17.26 5.04 7.57
CA PRO A 222 -17.50 5.38 6.17
C PRO A 222 -16.23 5.50 5.31
N ASN A 223 -15.07 5.68 5.93
CA ASN A 223 -13.76 5.72 5.26
C ASN A 223 -13.17 4.32 5.02
N SER A 224 -13.80 3.28 5.53
CA SER A 224 -13.35 1.91 5.41
C SER A 224 -14.20 1.05 4.46
N LYS A 225 -15.06 1.69 3.66
CA LYS A 225 -15.94 0.99 2.72
C LYS A 225 -15.12 0.39 1.57
N TYR A 226 -14.85 -0.88 1.70
CA TYR A 226 -14.32 -1.70 0.64
C TYR A 226 -15.48 -2.25 -0.20
N ASN A 227 -15.48 -1.96 -1.50
CA ASN A 227 -16.42 -2.59 -2.43
C ASN A 227 -15.79 -3.86 -3.01
N PRO A 228 -16.37 -5.06 -2.79
CA PRO A 228 -15.79 -6.32 -3.25
C PRO A 228 -15.80 -6.50 -4.78
N ASN A 229 -16.52 -5.66 -5.53
CA ASN A 229 -16.58 -5.72 -7.00
C ASN A 229 -15.32 -5.15 -7.66
N ILE A 230 -14.19 -5.81 -7.52
CA ILE A 230 -12.93 -5.39 -8.12
C ILE A 230 -12.96 -5.71 -9.61
N LEU A 231 -12.86 -4.67 -10.44
CA LEU A 231 -12.76 -4.79 -11.91
C LEU A 231 -11.30 -4.93 -12.35
N ASN A 232 -10.40 -4.22 -11.68
CA ASN A 232 -8.98 -4.28 -11.97
C ASN A 232 -8.16 -3.86 -10.74
N TYR A 233 -6.91 -4.24 -10.71
CA TYR A 233 -5.98 -3.88 -9.65
C TYR A 233 -4.62 -3.50 -10.22
N PHE A 234 -3.89 -2.70 -9.46
CA PHE A 234 -2.53 -2.28 -9.80
C PHE A 234 -1.71 -2.13 -8.52
N LEU A 235 -0.52 -2.75 -8.50
CA LEU A 235 0.47 -2.55 -7.45
C LEU A 235 1.47 -1.50 -7.93
N ASP A 236 1.53 -0.36 -7.23
CA ASP A 236 2.45 0.71 -7.60
C ASP A 236 3.89 0.41 -7.15
N ARG A 237 4.84 1.22 -7.65
CA ARG A 237 6.28 1.06 -7.31
C ARG A 237 6.58 1.29 -5.82
N GLN A 238 5.66 1.86 -5.08
CA GLN A 238 5.76 2.10 -3.63
C GLN A 238 5.17 0.94 -2.82
N GLY A 239 4.60 -0.09 -3.49
CA GLY A 239 3.96 -1.23 -2.85
C GLY A 239 2.55 -0.95 -2.35
N ASN A 240 1.90 0.13 -2.82
CA ASN A 240 0.48 0.34 -2.55
C ASN A 240 -0.37 -0.42 -3.57
N LEU A 241 -1.43 -1.03 -3.10
CA LEU A 241 -2.43 -1.68 -3.93
C LEU A 241 -3.55 -0.71 -4.26
N TRP A 242 -3.85 -0.58 -5.53
CA TRP A 242 -4.94 0.22 -6.05
C TRP A 242 -5.98 -0.70 -6.67
N PHE A 243 -7.22 -0.55 -6.27
CA PHE A 243 -8.35 -1.23 -6.89
C PHE A 243 -9.20 -0.21 -7.64
N CYS A 244 -9.64 -0.58 -8.83
CA CYS A 244 -10.83 0.06 -9.40
C CYS A 244 -12.02 -0.87 -9.30
N ASN A 245 -13.12 -0.34 -8.89
CA ASN A 245 -14.42 -0.97 -8.95
C ASN A 245 -15.37 -0.16 -9.86
N THR A 246 -16.64 -0.49 -9.87
CA THR A 246 -17.61 0.17 -10.76
C THR A 246 -17.77 1.67 -10.45
N TRP A 247 -17.49 2.12 -9.24
CA TRP A 247 -17.86 3.46 -8.76
C TRP A 247 -16.71 4.27 -8.18
N ASP A 248 -15.63 3.63 -7.77
CA ASP A 248 -14.51 4.28 -7.10
C ASP A 248 -13.15 3.63 -7.36
N VAL A 249 -12.11 4.29 -6.85
CA VAL A 249 -10.74 3.78 -6.81
C VAL A 249 -10.30 3.78 -5.35
N THR A 250 -9.96 2.59 -4.85
CA THR A 250 -9.49 2.40 -3.48
C THR A 250 -7.99 2.19 -3.46
N LYS A 251 -7.28 2.88 -2.58
CA LYS A 251 -5.85 2.67 -2.30
C LYS A 251 -5.68 1.96 -0.96
N ILE A 252 -4.91 0.88 -0.93
CA ILE A 252 -4.46 0.21 0.29
C ILE A 252 -2.95 0.34 0.41
N SER A 253 -2.48 0.87 1.53
CA SER A 253 -1.07 0.94 1.90
C SER A 253 -0.74 -0.14 2.91
N PHE A 254 0.23 -1.01 2.59
CA PHE A 254 0.66 -2.11 3.46
C PHE A 254 1.86 -1.74 4.34
N PHE A 255 2.34 -0.51 4.22
CA PHE A 255 3.42 -0.05 5.07
C PHE A 255 2.90 0.16 6.50
N PRO A 256 3.66 -0.25 7.53
CA PRO A 256 3.35 0.19 8.88
C PRO A 256 3.28 1.71 8.84
N HIS A 257 2.16 2.26 9.31
CA HIS A 257 2.03 3.71 9.38
C HIS A 257 3.22 4.25 10.16
N ALA A 258 4.02 5.10 9.52
CA ALA A 258 5.08 5.86 10.20
C ALA A 258 4.49 6.79 11.27
N CYS A 259 3.18 6.94 11.29
CA CYS A 259 2.42 7.73 12.25
C CYS A 259 1.75 6.79 13.25
N HIS A 260 2.09 6.93 14.52
CA HIS A 260 1.31 6.36 15.60
C HIS A 260 0.10 7.26 15.83
N LEU A 261 -1.09 6.72 15.64
CA LEU A 261 -2.32 7.41 16.01
C LEU A 261 -2.49 7.29 17.54
N GLN A 262 -2.22 8.39 18.24
CA GLN A 262 -2.53 8.48 19.66
C GLN A 262 -3.86 9.19 19.81
N SER A 263 -4.90 8.45 20.22
CA SER A 263 -6.17 9.04 20.58
C SER A 263 -6.01 9.75 21.92
N ILE A 264 -6.14 11.07 21.91
CA ILE A 264 -6.19 11.90 23.10
C ILE A 264 -7.66 12.20 23.37
N ASP A 265 -8.31 11.40 24.19
CA ASP A 265 -9.67 11.70 24.63
C ASP A 265 -9.67 12.91 25.56
N THR A 266 -9.92 14.06 24.97
CA THR A 266 -9.99 15.33 25.70
C THR A 266 -11.42 15.78 25.92
N GLY A 267 -12.37 15.23 25.18
CA GLY A 267 -13.72 15.81 25.05
C GLY A 267 -13.71 17.26 24.50
N PHE A 268 -12.53 17.79 24.08
CA PHE A 268 -12.36 19.16 23.59
C PHE A 268 -11.30 19.21 22.47
N GLU A 269 -11.42 20.21 21.61
CA GLU A 269 -10.45 20.47 20.55
C GLU A 269 -9.03 20.69 21.11
N THR A 270 -8.07 19.93 20.58
CA THR A 270 -6.64 20.19 20.79
C THR A 270 -6.24 21.44 20.00
N ARG A 271 -5.52 22.35 20.64
CA ARG A 271 -5.12 23.65 20.04
C ARG A 271 -3.66 23.71 19.63
N ALA A 272 -2.79 23.13 20.44
CA ALA A 272 -1.37 23.11 20.18
C ALA A 272 -0.74 21.84 20.73
N PHE A 273 0.42 21.49 20.17
CA PHE A 273 1.24 20.39 20.68
C PHE A 273 2.73 20.72 20.54
N LEU A 274 3.53 20.04 21.36
CA LEU A 274 4.99 20.07 21.33
C LEU A 274 5.52 18.71 21.74
N ILE A 275 6.57 18.22 21.08
CA ILE A 275 7.41 17.13 21.59
C ILE A 275 8.65 17.76 22.18
N ASP A 276 8.82 17.66 23.49
CA ASP A 276 9.98 18.25 24.18
C ASP A 276 11.26 17.41 23.97
N LYS A 277 12.41 17.92 24.37
CA LYS A 277 13.71 17.24 24.26
C LYS A 277 13.76 15.91 25.03
N GLU A 278 12.94 15.74 26.05
CA GLU A 278 12.77 14.47 26.78
C GLU A 278 11.79 13.50 26.09
N LYS A 279 11.27 13.89 24.89
CA LYS A 279 10.30 13.13 24.10
C LYS A 279 8.91 13.03 24.76
N ASN A 280 8.58 13.91 25.71
CA ASN A 280 7.21 14.00 26.17
C ASN A 280 6.35 14.80 25.18
N LEU A 281 5.13 14.38 24.97
CA LEU A 281 4.15 15.10 24.17
C LEU A 281 3.33 16.05 25.04
N TRP A 282 3.45 17.34 24.81
CA TRP A 282 2.65 18.40 25.41
C TRP A 282 1.47 18.71 24.52
N THR A 283 0.30 18.82 25.08
CA THR A 283 -0.91 19.21 24.32
C THR A 283 -1.72 20.23 25.11
N SER A 284 -2.40 21.10 24.41
CA SER A 284 -3.34 22.04 25.01
C SER A 284 -4.74 21.85 24.42
N THR A 285 -5.75 22.18 25.22
CA THR A 285 -7.15 22.10 24.79
C THR A 285 -7.81 23.48 24.79
N LYS A 286 -8.95 23.60 24.11
CA LYS A 286 -9.76 24.83 24.07
C LYS A 286 -10.24 25.30 25.45
N LYS A 287 -10.32 24.40 26.44
CA LYS A 287 -10.62 24.72 27.83
C LYS A 287 -9.40 25.06 28.70
N GLY A 288 -8.22 25.12 28.07
CA GLY A 288 -7.02 25.62 28.71
C GLY A 288 -6.26 24.62 29.59
N SER A 289 -6.58 23.33 29.53
CA SER A 289 -5.72 22.32 30.15
C SER A 289 -4.49 22.06 29.30
N VAL A 290 -3.35 21.92 29.96
CA VAL A 290 -2.08 21.51 29.34
C VAL A 290 -1.78 20.10 29.85
N ARG A 291 -1.73 19.14 28.96
CA ARG A 291 -1.48 17.72 29.26
C ARG A 291 -0.10 17.32 28.78
N ILE A 292 0.55 16.48 29.53
CA ILE A 292 1.87 15.95 29.22
C ILE A 292 1.78 14.42 29.18
N TYR A 293 2.21 13.83 28.07
CA TYR A 293 2.24 12.38 27.85
C TYR A 293 3.68 11.91 27.74
N ARG A 294 3.98 10.71 28.24
CA ARG A 294 5.28 10.06 28.09
C ARG A 294 5.45 9.49 26.69
N THR A 295 6.67 9.06 26.40
CA THR A 295 7.04 8.42 25.12
C THR A 295 6.22 7.15 24.81
N ASP A 296 5.76 6.44 25.84
CA ASP A 296 4.90 5.26 25.71
C ASP A 296 3.42 5.59 25.48
N GLY A 297 3.08 6.88 25.39
CA GLY A 297 1.72 7.37 25.22
C GLY A 297 0.91 7.49 26.52
N SER A 298 1.45 7.07 27.67
CA SER A 298 0.75 7.21 28.94
C SER A 298 0.71 8.67 29.42
N LEU A 299 -0.40 9.07 30.03
CA LEU A 299 -0.55 10.41 30.60
C LEU A 299 0.42 10.58 31.79
N LYS A 300 1.33 11.55 31.71
CA LYS A 300 2.19 11.95 32.83
C LYS A 300 1.42 12.82 33.84
N GLY A 301 0.55 13.70 33.34
CA GLY A 301 -0.31 14.55 34.14
C GLY A 301 -0.67 15.87 33.45
N TYR A 302 -1.15 16.81 34.27
CA TYR A 302 -1.62 18.12 33.87
C TYR A 302 -0.72 19.19 34.49
N LEU A 303 -0.28 20.15 33.69
CA LEU A 303 0.47 21.28 34.19
C LEU A 303 -0.47 22.20 34.98
N THR A 304 -0.07 22.53 36.21
CA THR A 304 -0.79 23.48 37.06
C THR A 304 -0.26 24.92 36.87
N PRO A 305 -1.04 25.95 37.20
CA PRO A 305 -0.56 27.34 37.17
C PRO A 305 0.65 27.59 38.08
N GLU A 306 0.84 26.80 39.12
CA GLU A 306 1.95 26.88 40.09
C GLU A 306 3.23 26.18 39.54
N GLY A 307 3.15 25.58 38.37
CA GLY A 307 4.29 24.91 37.70
C GLY A 307 4.59 23.51 38.20
N THR A 308 3.59 22.81 38.74
CA THR A 308 3.68 21.38 39.07
C THR A 308 2.88 20.52 38.13
N ILE A 309 3.16 19.23 38.10
CA ILE A 309 2.37 18.27 37.33
C ILE A 309 1.40 17.55 38.25
N SER A 310 0.09 17.76 38.03
CA SER A 310 -0.99 17.11 38.78
C SER A 310 -1.47 15.84 38.06
N PRO A 311 -1.78 14.75 38.77
CA PRO A 311 -2.45 13.59 38.18
C PRO A 311 -3.91 13.88 37.82
N ASN A 312 -4.52 14.87 38.45
CA ASN A 312 -5.90 15.22 38.23
C ASN A 312 -6.07 16.35 37.20
N PRO A 313 -7.14 16.35 36.42
CA PRO A 313 -7.42 17.41 35.46
C PRO A 313 -7.44 18.80 36.11
N VAL A 314 -6.67 19.71 35.55
CA VAL A 314 -6.61 21.11 35.96
C VAL A 314 -6.51 22.01 34.73
N SER A 315 -7.10 23.19 34.79
CA SER A 315 -6.93 24.22 33.78
C SER A 315 -5.69 25.06 34.13
N PHE A 316 -4.80 25.24 33.16
CA PHE A 316 -3.64 26.11 33.31
C PHE A 316 -4.01 27.58 33.07
N THR A 317 -4.70 27.83 31.94
CA THR A 317 -5.22 29.14 31.54
C THR A 317 -6.33 28.96 30.51
N LYS A 318 -6.90 30.03 29.95
CA LYS A 318 -8.08 29.90 29.06
C LYS A 318 -7.81 29.16 27.76
N ASN A 319 -6.70 29.44 27.09
CA ASN A 319 -6.33 28.82 25.82
C ASN A 319 -4.84 28.99 25.55
N ILE A 320 -4.10 27.90 25.35
CA ILE A 320 -2.75 27.92 24.81
C ILE A 320 -2.83 27.62 23.30
N TYR A 321 -2.25 28.52 22.48
CA TYR A 321 -2.29 28.44 21.03
C TYR A 321 -1.02 27.91 20.39
N CYS A 322 0.12 28.05 21.07
CA CYS A 322 1.39 27.56 20.59
C CYS A 322 2.33 27.17 21.73
N PHE A 323 3.22 26.26 21.42
CA PHE A 323 4.34 25.85 22.25
C PHE A 323 5.63 25.97 21.46
N MET A 324 6.73 26.20 22.13
CA MET A 324 8.08 26.07 21.61
C MET A 324 9.02 25.69 22.76
N GLU A 325 9.97 24.80 22.51
CA GLU A 325 11.11 24.58 23.39
C GLU A 325 12.34 25.19 22.74
N ASP A 326 13.05 26.03 23.47
CA ASP A 326 14.27 26.67 22.98
C ASP A 326 15.50 25.74 23.13
N GLU A 327 16.66 26.22 22.66
CA GLU A 327 17.92 25.48 22.74
C GLU A 327 18.38 25.22 24.19
N GLU A 328 17.98 26.02 25.13
CA GLU A 328 18.27 25.87 26.57
C GLU A 328 17.31 24.89 27.26
N GLY A 329 16.28 24.39 26.57
CA GLY A 329 15.26 23.47 27.13
C GLY A 329 14.17 24.20 27.90
N ILE A 330 14.02 25.50 27.69
CA ILE A 330 12.95 26.30 28.26
C ILE A 330 11.71 26.14 27.37
N ILE A 331 10.57 25.87 27.99
CA ILE A 331 9.30 25.76 27.26
C ILE A 331 8.58 27.10 27.28
N TRP A 332 8.25 27.59 26.10
CA TRP A 332 7.47 28.79 25.87
C TRP A 332 6.07 28.43 25.45
N MET A 333 5.08 29.10 26.05
CA MET A 333 3.66 28.88 25.75
C MET A 333 2.97 30.21 25.45
N GLY A 334 2.39 30.33 24.28
CA GLY A 334 1.58 31.45 23.87
C GLY A 334 0.10 31.24 24.11
N SER A 335 -0.55 32.19 24.77
CA SER A 335 -1.98 32.11 25.08
C SER A 335 -2.83 33.05 24.25
N LYS A 336 -4.13 32.86 24.25
CA LYS A 336 -5.07 33.73 23.54
C LYS A 336 -5.22 35.13 24.18
N GLN A 337 -5.16 35.22 25.50
CA GLN A 337 -5.46 36.48 26.21
C GLN A 337 -4.55 36.76 27.43
N ASP A 338 -3.79 35.74 27.81
CA ASP A 338 -3.01 35.79 29.07
C ASP A 338 -1.49 35.99 28.79
N GLY A 339 -1.14 36.38 27.54
CA GLY A 339 0.24 36.68 27.16
C GLY A 339 1.10 35.44 26.93
N LEU A 340 2.38 35.58 27.21
CA LEU A 340 3.43 34.59 27.00
C LEU A 340 3.89 33.99 28.33
N PHE A 341 4.02 32.70 28.40
CA PHE A 341 4.56 32.00 29.57
C PHE A 341 5.92 31.39 29.22
N ARG A 342 6.90 31.57 30.10
CA ARG A 342 8.23 30.97 30.08
C ARG A 342 8.32 29.97 31.22
N LEU A 343 8.58 28.70 30.91
CA LEU A 343 8.68 27.60 31.86
C LEU A 343 10.11 27.11 31.91
N GLU A 344 10.75 27.27 33.02
CA GLU A 344 12.09 26.76 33.30
C GLU A 344 12.00 25.52 34.20
N ARG A 345 12.56 24.38 33.74
CA ARG A 345 12.53 23.15 34.50
C ARG A 345 13.40 23.23 35.75
N THR A 346 12.83 23.05 36.91
CA THR A 346 13.53 23.10 38.23
C THR A 346 13.60 21.71 38.90
N GLY A 347 12.94 20.72 38.36
CA GLY A 347 12.92 19.33 38.80
C GLY A 347 12.11 18.47 37.89
N GLU A 348 12.05 17.15 38.15
CA GLU A 348 11.41 16.18 37.25
C GLU A 348 9.95 16.54 36.90
N ASN A 349 9.19 17.05 37.87
CA ASN A 349 7.77 17.40 37.71
C ASN A 349 7.48 18.84 38.17
N ARG A 350 8.47 19.73 38.07
CA ARG A 350 8.34 21.08 38.57
C ARG A 350 9.00 22.10 37.65
N PHE A 351 8.27 23.18 37.41
CA PHE A 351 8.68 24.31 36.55
C PHE A 351 8.56 25.62 37.32
N LYS A 352 9.53 26.50 37.10
CA LYS A 352 9.42 27.90 37.44
C LYS A 352 8.75 28.63 36.28
N ILE A 353 7.58 29.23 36.55
CA ILE A 353 6.81 29.92 35.52
C ILE A 353 6.99 31.42 35.67
N ARG A 354 7.25 32.06 34.51
CA ARG A 354 7.22 33.53 34.39
C ARG A 354 6.24 33.88 33.27
N GLN A 355 5.31 34.81 33.59
CA GLN A 355 4.34 35.33 32.64
C GLN A 355 4.76 36.72 32.15
N PHE A 356 4.60 36.96 30.86
CA PHE A 356 4.79 38.26 30.23
C PHE A 356 3.46 38.70 29.63
N THR A 357 3.08 39.94 29.86
CA THR A 357 1.84 40.52 29.38
C THR A 357 2.05 41.88 28.75
N HIS A 358 1.13 42.31 27.91
CA HIS A 358 1.10 43.67 27.38
C HIS A 358 0.83 44.65 28.51
N GLN A 359 1.64 45.74 28.55
CA GLN A 359 1.47 46.86 29.45
C GLN A 359 1.43 48.13 28.61
N LYS A 360 0.34 48.87 28.71
CA LYS A 360 0.03 50.01 27.81
C LYS A 360 1.14 51.09 27.80
N ASP A 361 1.80 51.30 28.92
CA ASP A 361 2.78 52.37 29.09
C ASP A 361 4.23 51.88 29.07
N ASP A 362 4.46 50.59 28.79
CA ASP A 362 5.78 49.97 28.70
C ASP A 362 6.06 49.51 27.24
N PRO A 363 6.90 50.26 26.51
CA PRO A 363 7.26 49.91 25.14
C PRO A 363 8.09 48.63 25.03
N TYR A 364 8.63 48.12 26.13
CA TYR A 364 9.38 46.85 26.20
C TYR A 364 8.52 45.69 26.60
N SER A 365 7.20 45.86 26.84
CA SER A 365 6.26 44.81 27.09
C SER A 365 5.77 44.18 25.78
N LEU A 366 5.00 43.03 25.87
CA LEU A 366 4.35 42.45 24.73
C LEU A 366 3.46 43.47 24.02
N SER A 367 3.45 43.47 22.68
CA SER A 367 2.58 44.36 21.92
C SER A 367 1.08 43.98 22.05
N TYR A 368 0.80 42.72 22.38
CA TYR A 368 -0.56 42.20 22.62
C TYR A 368 -0.54 40.92 23.44
N ASN A 369 -1.60 40.60 24.18
CA ASN A 369 -1.67 39.38 25.00
C ASN A 369 -2.13 38.14 24.26
N SER A 370 -2.50 38.23 22.98
CA SER A 370 -2.84 37.10 22.17
C SER A 370 -1.67 36.69 21.30
N ILE A 371 -1.07 35.55 21.64
CA ILE A 371 0.12 34.99 21.01
C ILE A 371 -0.29 33.81 20.13
N TYR A 372 0.07 33.86 18.86
CA TYR A 372 -0.26 32.85 17.87
C TYR A 372 0.89 31.96 17.47
N THR A 373 2.12 32.47 17.57
CA THR A 373 3.33 31.73 17.22
C THR A 373 4.53 32.18 18.01
N ILE A 374 5.47 31.28 18.26
CA ILE A 374 6.74 31.52 18.90
C ILE A 374 7.80 30.80 18.09
N PHE A 375 8.91 31.43 17.82
CA PHE A 375 10.01 30.89 17.03
C PHE A 375 11.36 31.34 17.56
N GLN A 376 12.33 30.42 17.61
CA GLN A 376 13.72 30.72 17.91
C GLN A 376 14.54 30.74 16.61
N ASP A 377 15.27 31.80 16.32
CA ASP A 377 16.11 31.87 15.13
C ASP A 377 17.52 31.30 15.39
N SER A 378 18.30 31.18 14.33
CA SER A 378 19.68 30.64 14.38
C SER A 378 20.67 31.49 15.19
N LYS A 379 20.24 32.66 15.69
CA LYS A 379 21.01 33.54 16.60
C LYS A 379 20.47 33.49 18.03
N ASN A 380 19.67 32.50 18.34
CA ASN A 380 19.01 32.27 19.63
C ASN A 380 18.04 33.37 20.06
N ARG A 381 17.54 34.17 19.13
CA ARG A 381 16.54 35.19 19.43
C ARG A 381 15.14 34.56 19.38
N ILE A 382 14.31 34.91 20.36
CA ILE A 382 12.93 34.48 20.43
C ILE A 382 12.04 35.50 19.73
N TRP A 383 11.31 35.03 18.70
CA TRP A 383 10.33 35.83 17.99
C TRP A 383 8.92 35.42 18.43
N VAL A 384 8.10 36.40 18.75
CA VAL A 384 6.74 36.20 19.26
C VAL A 384 5.75 36.90 18.34
N GLY A 385 4.93 36.11 17.63
CA GLY A 385 3.86 36.62 16.78
C GLY A 385 2.58 36.84 17.59
N CYS A 386 2.27 38.12 17.82
CA CYS A 386 1.04 38.54 18.49
C CYS A 386 -0.07 38.86 17.48
N TYR A 387 -1.29 39.00 17.95
CA TYR A 387 -2.39 39.52 17.11
C TYR A 387 -2.04 40.92 16.62
N LEU A 388 -1.89 41.07 15.29
CA LEU A 388 -1.50 42.32 14.60
C LEU A 388 -0.06 42.77 14.76
N SER A 389 0.85 42.01 15.37
CA SER A 389 2.25 42.44 15.55
C SER A 389 3.21 41.27 15.71
N LEU A 390 4.49 41.50 15.36
CA LEU A 390 5.60 40.61 15.61
C LEU A 390 6.62 41.33 16.47
N ILE A 391 7.04 40.75 17.56
CA ILE A 391 8.09 41.26 18.42
C ILE A 391 9.20 40.25 18.62
N HIS A 392 10.40 40.76 18.90
CA HIS A 392 11.58 40.01 19.32
C HIS A 392 11.83 40.29 20.81
N ILE A 393 12.10 39.25 21.60
CA ILE A 393 12.40 39.33 23.04
C ILE A 393 13.85 38.92 23.26
#